data_36b662cab974e03792e85eb424b3a037
#
_entry.id   36b662cab974e03792e85eb424b3a037
#
_cell.length_a   1.000
_cell.length_b   1.000
_cell.length_c   1.000
_cell.angle_alpha   90.00
_cell.angle_beta   90.00
_cell.angle_gamma   90.00
#
_symmetry.space_group_name_H-M   'P 1'
#
loop_
_entity.id
_entity.type
_entity.pdbx_description
1 polymer ?
#
loop_
_entity_poly.entity_id
_entity_poly.type
_entity_poly.pdbx_seq_one_letter_code
_entity_poly.pdbx_strand_id
1 'polypeptide(L)'
;MHVSSALVSYSQLLRLLSDGKERQSRNVWFVLLSFLTHAAMVSKLLDPIRPEGAKEDRGTALRKHLEVEVGSAILSRAARDNLEHIDERIDRWTKRGLTSVLEMVFEDRAGFEFIAHEDAAIRRVLIQDEMIFISEDR
;
A
#
# COMPACT_ATOMS: atom_id res chain seq x y z
N MET A 1 -17.96 -5.74 -4.73
CA MET A 1 -17.21 -6.58 -3.76
C MET A 1 -15.89 -5.91 -3.33
N HIS A 2 -14.89 -5.66 -4.21
CA HIS A 2 -13.59 -5.10 -3.78
C HIS A 2 -13.69 -3.72 -3.11
N VAL A 3 -14.53 -2.81 -3.59
CA VAL A 3 -14.72 -1.50 -2.95
C VAL A 3 -15.19 -1.64 -1.51
N SER A 4 -16.23 -2.44 -1.27
CA SER A 4 -16.75 -2.67 0.09
C SER A 4 -15.69 -3.29 1.00
N SER A 5 -14.92 -4.26 0.49
CA SER A 5 -13.84 -4.90 1.25
C SER A 5 -12.70 -3.91 1.57
N ALA A 6 -12.33 -3.03 0.63
CA ALA A 6 -11.36 -1.98 0.88
C ALA A 6 -11.83 -1.02 1.98
N LEU A 7 -13.08 -0.57 1.94
CA LEU A 7 -13.64 0.33 2.95
C LEU A 7 -13.72 -0.32 4.34
N VAL A 8 -14.10 -1.59 4.41
CA VAL A 8 -14.11 -2.35 5.68
C VAL A 8 -12.69 -2.46 6.24
N SER A 9 -11.73 -2.86 5.43
CA SER A 9 -10.32 -2.95 5.86
C SER A 9 -9.78 -1.58 6.29
N TYR A 10 -10.09 -0.51 5.57
CA TYR A 10 -9.68 0.85 5.94
C TYR A 10 -10.27 1.27 7.29
N SER A 11 -11.57 1.04 7.52
CA SER A 11 -12.22 1.34 8.80
C SER A 11 -11.62 0.55 9.97
N GLN A 12 -11.28 -0.72 9.74
CA GLN A 12 -10.59 -1.54 10.74
C GLN A 12 -9.17 -1.03 11.00
N LEU A 13 -8.44 -0.62 9.95
CA LEU A 13 -7.10 -0.04 10.10
C LEU A 13 -7.14 1.21 10.98
N LEU A 14 -8.02 2.16 10.70
CA LEU A 14 -8.18 3.38 11.50
C LEU A 14 -8.45 3.05 12.98
N ARG A 15 -9.31 2.06 13.25
CA ARG A 15 -9.59 1.63 14.63
C ARG A 15 -8.35 1.06 15.33
N LEU A 16 -7.58 0.20 14.65
CA LEU A 16 -6.34 -0.37 15.21
C LEU A 16 -5.28 0.71 15.48
N LEU A 17 -5.16 1.68 14.58
CA LEU A 17 -4.21 2.79 14.72
C LEU A 17 -4.59 3.74 15.87
N SER A 18 -5.88 3.92 16.16
CA SER A 18 -6.35 4.73 17.27
C SER A 18 -6.19 4.04 18.64
N ASP A 19 -6.02 2.72 18.68
CA ASP A 19 -5.74 1.98 19.90
C ASP A 19 -4.22 1.86 20.12
N GLY A 20 -3.70 2.58 21.09
CA GLY A 20 -2.27 2.61 21.37
C GLY A 20 -1.64 1.24 21.68
N LYS A 21 -2.43 0.24 22.10
CA LYS A 21 -1.95 -1.12 22.36
C LYS A 21 -1.90 -1.96 21.08
N GLU A 22 -2.84 -1.73 20.16
CA GLU A 22 -2.95 -2.50 18.91
C GLU A 22 -2.13 -1.91 17.77
N ARG A 23 -1.68 -0.66 17.88
CA ARG A 23 -0.98 0.07 16.81
C ARG A 23 0.23 -0.67 16.23
N GLN A 24 0.99 -1.39 17.06
CA GLN A 24 2.17 -2.17 16.65
C GLN A 24 1.85 -3.66 16.45
N SER A 25 0.57 -4.03 16.50
CA SER A 25 0.18 -5.44 16.36
C SER A 25 0.32 -5.92 14.90
N ARG A 26 0.48 -7.23 14.74
CA ARG A 26 0.45 -7.87 13.41
C ARG A 26 -0.88 -7.66 12.68
N ASN A 27 -1.96 -7.41 13.41
CA ASN A 27 -3.27 -7.14 12.85
C ASN A 27 -3.28 -5.87 11.97
N VAL A 28 -2.52 -4.83 12.35
CA VAL A 28 -2.37 -3.62 11.53
C VAL A 28 -1.85 -3.98 10.15
N TRP A 29 -0.80 -4.78 10.06
CA TRP A 29 -0.21 -5.20 8.78
C TRP A 29 -1.15 -6.05 7.95
N PHE A 30 -1.84 -7.00 8.58
CA PHE A 30 -2.83 -7.82 7.90
C PHE A 30 -3.95 -6.97 7.29
N VAL A 31 -4.50 -6.05 8.06
CA VAL A 31 -5.60 -5.18 7.63
C VAL A 31 -5.12 -4.16 6.58
N LEU A 32 -3.92 -3.60 6.73
CA LEU A 32 -3.30 -2.71 5.74
C LEU A 32 -3.10 -3.42 4.40
N LEU A 33 -2.52 -4.61 4.40
CA LEU A 33 -2.31 -5.39 3.18
C LEU A 33 -3.64 -5.79 2.52
N SER A 34 -4.65 -6.13 3.31
CA SER A 34 -6.00 -6.39 2.81
C SER A 34 -6.58 -5.15 2.12
N PHE A 35 -6.47 -3.98 2.75
CA PHE A 35 -6.90 -2.70 2.15
C PHE A 35 -6.19 -2.45 0.82
N LEU A 36 -4.85 -2.51 0.80
CA LEU A 36 -4.05 -2.24 -0.38
C LEU A 36 -4.35 -3.22 -1.52
N THR A 37 -4.54 -4.50 -1.21
CA THR A 37 -4.91 -5.52 -2.20
C THR A 37 -6.26 -5.20 -2.86
N HIS A 38 -7.26 -4.87 -2.06
CA HIS A 38 -8.58 -4.54 -2.60
C HIS A 38 -8.57 -3.20 -3.36
N ALA A 39 -7.84 -2.20 -2.90
CA ALA A 39 -7.65 -0.94 -3.60
C ALA A 39 -6.93 -1.16 -4.95
N ALA A 40 -5.91 -2.01 -5.00
CA ALA A 40 -5.22 -2.38 -6.23
C ALA A 40 -6.16 -3.05 -7.25
N MET A 41 -7.09 -3.90 -6.80
CA MET A 41 -8.09 -4.51 -7.67
C MET A 41 -9.08 -3.49 -8.23
N VAL A 42 -9.48 -2.50 -7.43
CA VAL A 42 -10.29 -1.37 -7.93
C VAL A 42 -9.50 -0.55 -8.95
N SER A 43 -8.24 -0.23 -8.65
CA SER A 43 -7.34 0.46 -9.57
C SER A 43 -7.24 -0.23 -10.94
N LYS A 44 -7.09 -1.57 -10.97
CA LYS A 44 -7.05 -2.36 -12.22
C LYS A 44 -8.33 -2.27 -13.05
N LEU A 45 -9.47 -2.06 -12.43
CA LEU A 45 -10.72 -1.86 -13.16
C LEU A 45 -10.79 -0.47 -13.79
N LEU A 46 -10.30 0.54 -13.07
CA LEU A 46 -10.30 1.95 -13.49
C LEU A 46 -9.19 2.26 -14.50
N ASP A 47 -8.00 1.69 -14.29
CA ASP A 47 -6.82 1.88 -15.14
C ASP A 47 -6.17 0.53 -15.46
N PRO A 48 -6.70 -0.21 -16.46
CA PRO A 48 -6.22 -1.54 -16.81
C PRO A 48 -4.79 -1.50 -17.36
N ILE A 49 -4.02 -2.56 -17.06
CA ILE A 49 -2.69 -2.77 -17.64
C ILE A 49 -2.90 -3.12 -19.10
N ARG A 50 -2.14 -2.45 -20.00
CA ARG A 50 -2.26 -2.58 -21.47
C ARG A 50 -3.70 -2.35 -21.91
N PRO A 51 -4.15 -1.08 -21.84
CA PRO A 51 -5.50 -0.72 -22.26
C PRO A 51 -5.63 -0.89 -23.77
N GLU A 52 -6.39 -1.88 -24.19
CA GLU A 52 -6.71 -2.13 -25.60
C GLU A 52 -8.17 -2.53 -25.73
N GLY A 53 -8.87 -1.97 -26.71
CA GLY A 53 -10.25 -2.29 -27.03
C GLY A 53 -11.18 -2.23 -25.82
N ALA A 54 -11.95 -3.28 -25.60
CA ALA A 54 -12.97 -3.32 -24.56
C ALA A 54 -12.45 -3.05 -23.12
N LYS A 55 -11.16 -3.25 -22.85
CA LYS A 55 -10.56 -2.93 -21.52
C LYS A 55 -10.39 -1.42 -21.37
N GLU A 56 -9.92 -0.75 -22.42
CA GLU A 56 -9.77 0.72 -22.44
C GLU A 56 -11.12 1.41 -22.32
N ASP A 57 -12.10 0.95 -23.10
CA ASP A 57 -13.48 1.47 -23.09
C ASP A 57 -14.11 1.36 -21.70
N ARG A 58 -13.95 0.21 -21.04
CA ARG A 58 -14.43 -0.02 -19.67
C ARG A 58 -13.77 0.91 -18.68
N GLY A 59 -12.44 1.02 -18.68
CA GLY A 59 -11.69 1.87 -17.76
C GLY A 59 -12.11 3.33 -17.91
N THR A 60 -12.21 3.81 -19.13
CA THR A 60 -12.65 5.17 -19.46
C THR A 60 -14.10 5.42 -19.03
N ALA A 61 -15.01 4.50 -19.34
CA ALA A 61 -16.40 4.61 -18.94
C ALA A 61 -16.58 4.62 -17.42
N LEU A 62 -15.86 3.77 -16.70
CA LEU A 62 -15.90 3.72 -15.24
C LEU A 62 -15.35 5.01 -14.61
N ARG A 63 -14.21 5.50 -15.07
CA ARG A 63 -13.64 6.78 -14.56
C ARG A 63 -14.61 7.92 -14.76
N LYS A 64 -15.20 8.02 -15.96
CA LYS A 64 -16.18 9.06 -16.27
C LYS A 64 -17.44 8.95 -15.41
N HIS A 65 -17.98 7.74 -15.26
CA HIS A 65 -19.20 7.50 -14.49
C HIS A 65 -19.02 7.76 -12.98
N LEU A 66 -17.82 7.44 -12.45
CA LEU A 66 -17.47 7.60 -11.04
C LEU A 66 -16.77 8.94 -10.75
N GLU A 67 -16.66 9.81 -11.74
CA GLU A 67 -16.02 11.13 -11.62
C GLU A 67 -14.60 11.06 -11.05
N VAL A 68 -13.85 10.02 -11.45
CA VAL A 68 -12.47 9.82 -11.00
C VAL A 68 -11.55 10.74 -11.78
N GLU A 69 -10.94 11.71 -11.09
CA GLU A 69 -10.03 12.69 -11.68
C GLU A 69 -8.71 12.05 -12.16
N VAL A 70 -8.16 12.63 -13.22
CA VAL A 70 -6.81 12.29 -13.69
C VAL A 70 -5.80 12.72 -12.62
N GLY A 71 -5.01 11.77 -12.13
CA GLY A 71 -4.07 12.01 -11.01
C GLY A 71 -4.59 11.58 -9.65
N SER A 72 -5.83 11.06 -9.56
CA SER A 72 -6.33 10.43 -8.34
C SER A 72 -5.38 9.32 -7.87
N ALA A 73 -5.10 9.28 -6.57
CA ALA A 73 -4.22 8.29 -5.94
C ALA A 73 -4.67 6.83 -6.23
N ILE A 74 -5.96 6.59 -6.45
CA ILE A 74 -6.49 5.26 -6.80
C ILE A 74 -5.98 4.77 -8.17
N LEU A 75 -5.53 5.66 -9.05
CA LEU A 75 -4.95 5.34 -10.35
C LEU A 75 -3.44 5.09 -10.27
N SER A 76 -2.81 5.32 -9.11
CA SER A 76 -1.37 5.08 -8.94
C SER A 76 -1.02 3.61 -9.13
N ARG A 77 -0.09 3.34 -10.03
CA ARG A 77 0.43 1.99 -10.27
C ARG A 77 1.48 1.57 -9.24
N ALA A 78 2.18 2.53 -8.63
CA ALA A 78 3.30 2.24 -7.74
C ALA A 78 2.90 1.35 -6.54
N ALA A 79 1.80 1.66 -5.86
CA ALA A 79 1.31 0.84 -4.75
C ALA A 79 0.90 -0.58 -5.21
N ARG A 80 0.26 -0.68 -6.38
CA ARG A 80 -0.16 -1.94 -6.99
C ARG A 80 1.04 -2.80 -7.39
N ASP A 81 1.99 -2.22 -8.11
CA ASP A 81 3.18 -2.92 -8.60
C ASP A 81 4.05 -3.40 -7.42
N ASN A 82 4.11 -2.62 -6.34
CA ASN A 82 4.80 -3.01 -5.11
C ASN A 82 4.21 -4.26 -4.45
N LEU A 83 2.90 -4.46 -4.52
CA LEU A 83 2.23 -5.65 -3.97
C LEU A 83 2.38 -6.87 -4.89
N GLU A 84 2.34 -6.66 -6.20
CA GLU A 84 2.38 -7.74 -7.20
C GLU A 84 3.76 -8.36 -7.35
N HIS A 85 4.82 -7.60 -7.08
CA HIS A 85 6.23 -8.01 -7.24
C HIS A 85 6.97 -8.16 -5.90
N ILE A 86 6.24 -8.52 -4.83
CA ILE A 86 6.85 -8.66 -3.50
C ILE A 86 7.88 -9.81 -3.45
N ASP A 87 7.65 -10.88 -4.17
CA ASP A 87 8.54 -12.02 -4.30
C ASP A 87 9.87 -11.64 -4.97
N GLU A 88 9.82 -10.91 -6.07
CA GLU A 88 11.02 -10.39 -6.75
C GLU A 88 11.83 -9.44 -5.86
N ARG A 89 11.15 -8.69 -5.00
CA ARG A 89 11.79 -7.82 -4.02
C ARG A 89 12.48 -8.61 -2.93
N ILE A 90 11.83 -9.63 -2.37
CA ILE A 90 12.42 -10.52 -1.38
C ILE A 90 13.68 -11.17 -1.94
N ASP A 91 13.65 -11.66 -3.17
CA ASP A 91 14.82 -12.25 -3.84
C ASP A 91 15.95 -11.24 -3.99
N ARG A 92 15.64 -10.00 -4.34
CA ARG A 92 16.61 -8.92 -4.47
C ARG A 92 17.24 -8.55 -3.13
N TRP A 93 16.43 -8.47 -2.08
CA TRP A 93 16.89 -8.21 -0.71
C TRP A 93 17.82 -9.30 -0.21
N THR A 94 17.45 -10.56 -0.42
CA THR A 94 18.28 -11.72 -0.05
C THR A 94 19.64 -11.68 -0.73
N LYS A 95 19.68 -11.33 -2.02
CA LYS A 95 20.94 -11.20 -2.78
C LYS A 95 21.84 -10.07 -2.28
N ARG A 96 21.28 -9.03 -1.68
CA ARG A 96 22.03 -7.91 -1.08
C ARG A 96 22.56 -8.22 0.33
N GLY A 97 22.22 -9.37 0.90
CA GLY A 97 22.64 -9.77 2.25
C GLY A 97 21.92 -8.97 3.35
N LEU A 98 20.76 -8.41 3.08
CA LEU A 98 19.96 -7.72 4.09
C LEU A 98 19.45 -8.72 5.12
N THR A 99 19.74 -8.47 6.40
CA THR A 99 19.52 -9.43 7.50
C THR A 99 18.41 -9.00 8.47
N SER A 100 17.94 -7.77 8.37
CA SER A 100 16.90 -7.24 9.28
C SER A 100 15.68 -6.73 8.53
N VAL A 101 14.52 -6.89 9.15
CA VAL A 101 13.24 -6.36 8.68
C VAL A 101 12.70 -5.41 9.73
N LEU A 102 12.49 -4.16 9.35
CA LEU A 102 11.81 -3.17 10.17
C LEU A 102 10.34 -3.09 9.76
N GLU A 103 9.45 -3.53 10.63
CA GLU A 103 8.00 -3.34 10.46
C GLU A 103 7.47 -2.49 11.62
N MET A 104 7.21 -1.21 11.37
CA MET A 104 6.80 -0.28 12.41
C MET A 104 5.75 0.72 11.91
N VAL A 105 4.87 1.10 12.83
CA VAL A 105 3.94 2.21 12.65
C VAL A 105 4.50 3.41 13.42
N PHE A 106 4.73 4.50 12.72
CA PHE A 106 5.12 5.79 13.30
C PHE A 106 3.93 6.72 13.36
N GLU A 107 3.86 7.57 14.37
CA GLU A 107 2.83 8.61 14.44
C GLU A 107 3.03 9.64 13.34
N ASP A 108 4.28 10.06 13.17
CA ASP A 108 4.69 11.11 12.26
C ASP A 108 5.98 10.75 11.51
N ARG A 109 6.33 11.57 10.53
CA ARG A 109 7.55 11.43 9.72
C ARG A 109 8.83 11.65 10.53
N ALA A 110 8.82 12.50 11.55
CA ALA A 110 10.00 12.79 12.35
C ALA A 110 10.46 11.54 13.14
N GLY A 111 9.50 10.77 13.67
CA GLY A 111 9.79 9.48 14.32
C GLY A 111 10.41 8.47 13.35
N PHE A 112 9.95 8.43 12.11
CA PHE A 112 10.53 7.58 11.06
C PHE A 112 11.96 8.01 10.70
N GLU A 113 12.20 9.29 10.44
CA GLU A 113 13.50 9.81 10.03
C GLU A 113 14.59 9.58 11.10
N PHE A 114 14.21 9.62 12.37
CA PHE A 114 15.13 9.34 13.47
C PHE A 114 15.70 7.92 13.44
N ILE A 115 14.92 6.92 12.99
CA ILE A 115 15.31 5.50 12.95
C ILE A 115 15.83 5.09 11.56
N ALA A 116 15.58 5.90 10.54
CA ALA A 116 15.84 5.56 9.14
C ALA A 116 17.32 5.46 8.73
N HIS A 117 18.26 5.61 9.66
CA HIS A 117 19.71 5.64 9.37
C HIS A 117 20.39 4.26 9.27
N GLU A 118 19.68 3.16 9.45
CA GLU A 118 20.26 1.82 9.30
C GLU A 118 20.18 1.34 7.85
N ASP A 119 21.34 1.30 7.19
CA ASP A 119 21.47 0.96 5.76
C ASP A 119 21.20 -0.52 5.41
N ALA A 120 21.01 -1.39 6.40
CA ALA A 120 20.92 -2.84 6.21
C ALA A 120 19.51 -3.42 6.42
N ALA A 121 18.47 -2.57 6.51
CA ALA A 121 17.13 -3.03 6.87
C ALA A 121 16.15 -2.96 5.70
N ILE A 122 15.38 -4.03 5.52
CA ILE A 122 14.14 -3.98 4.75
C ILE A 122 13.11 -3.22 5.58
N ARG A 123 12.52 -2.19 5.01
CA ARG A 123 11.59 -1.32 5.73
C ARG A 123 10.17 -1.48 5.22
N ARG A 124 9.28 -1.82 6.13
CA ARG A 124 7.83 -1.74 5.94
C ARG A 124 7.29 -0.82 7.02
N VAL A 125 6.96 0.40 6.63
CA VAL A 125 6.63 1.48 7.55
C VAL A 125 5.30 2.09 7.17
N LEU A 126 4.45 2.32 8.17
CA LEU A 126 3.24 3.12 8.05
C LEU A 126 3.43 4.41 8.85
N ILE A 127 3.34 5.57 8.20
CA ILE A 127 3.31 6.88 8.83
C ILE A 127 1.84 7.27 8.98
N GLN A 128 1.38 7.35 10.23
CA GLN A 128 -0.04 7.39 10.53
C GLN A 128 -0.70 8.73 10.19
N ASP A 129 -0.07 9.85 10.52
CA ASP A 129 -0.62 11.18 10.28
C ASP A 129 -0.75 11.51 8.78
N GLU A 130 0.16 11.00 7.96
CA GLU A 130 0.16 11.15 6.51
C GLU A 130 -0.53 9.99 5.79
N MET A 131 -0.87 8.91 6.49
CA MET A 131 -1.36 7.64 5.90
C MET A 131 -0.49 7.12 4.76
N ILE A 132 0.83 7.27 4.89
CA ILE A 132 1.81 6.82 3.91
C ILE A 132 2.37 5.46 4.31
N PHE A 133 2.26 4.50 3.39
CA PHE A 133 2.93 3.21 3.49
C PHE A 133 4.20 3.24 2.66
N ILE A 134 5.33 2.96 3.30
CA ILE A 134 6.65 2.87 2.69
C ILE A 134 7.08 1.41 2.71
N SER A 135 7.42 0.88 1.54
CA SER A 135 8.08 -0.41 1.39
C SER A 135 9.32 -0.18 0.55
N GLU A 136 10.45 -0.02 1.23
CA GLU A 136 11.74 0.28 0.60
C GLU A 136 12.79 -0.78 0.91
N ASP A 137 13.64 -0.99 -0.07
CA ASP A 137 14.96 -1.60 0.05
C ASP A 137 16.00 -0.50 -0.26
N ARG A 138 16.73 -0.06 0.72
CA ARG A 138 17.92 0.78 0.50
C ARG A 138 19.19 -0.04 0.53
#